data_1777e64905fadec9dfc0b4c8118857c5
#
_entry.id   1777e64905fadec9dfc0b4c8118857c5
#
_cell.length_a   1.000
_cell.length_b   1.000
_cell.length_c   1.000
_cell.angle_alpha   90.00
_cell.angle_beta   90.00
_cell.angle_gamma   90.00
#
_symmetry.space_group_name_H-M   'P 1'
#
loop_
_entity.id
_entity.type
_entity.pdbx_description
1 polymer ?
#
loop_
_entity_poly.entity_id
_entity_poly.type
_entity_poly.pdbx_seq_one_letter_code
_entity_poly.pdbx_strand_id
1 'polypeptide(L)' 'MVPRTKEDLNKMVTQQTLETYEELAPQLEQLIDMTKNRADLTDAEKWDEIALHMMGYVKSCTNEIMVEVLAEILGLD' A
#
# COMPACT_ATOMS: atom_id res chain seq x y z
N MET A 1 10.07 -15.68 11.53
CA MET A 1 9.46 -17.04 11.56
C MET A 1 9.26 -17.53 10.15
N VAL A 2 9.66 -18.77 9.87
CA VAL A 2 9.43 -19.35 8.53
C VAL A 2 8.07 -20.07 8.55
N PRO A 3 7.15 -19.72 7.66
CA PRO A 3 5.86 -20.40 7.59
C PRO A 3 6.03 -21.85 7.12
N ARG A 4 5.31 -22.77 7.73
CA ARG A 4 5.38 -24.20 7.41
C ARG A 4 4.15 -24.70 6.65
N THR A 5 3.06 -23.96 6.72
CA THR A 5 1.79 -24.30 6.06
C THR A 5 1.26 -23.10 5.29
N LYS A 6 0.29 -23.35 4.40
CA LYS A 6 -0.42 -22.25 3.72
C LYS A 6 -1.11 -21.33 4.71
N GLU A 7 -1.63 -21.89 5.81
CA GLU A 7 -2.29 -21.09 6.83
C GLU A 7 -1.31 -20.15 7.52
N ASP A 8 -0.13 -20.65 7.85
CA ASP A 8 0.93 -19.82 8.46
C ASP A 8 1.35 -18.70 7.52
N LEU A 9 1.54 -19.01 6.24
CA LEU A 9 1.88 -18.01 5.23
C LEU A 9 0.78 -16.97 5.10
N ASN A 10 -0.48 -17.40 5.10
CA ASN A 10 -1.63 -16.51 5.00
C ASN A 10 -1.69 -15.53 6.19
N LYS A 11 -1.42 -15.99 7.39
CA LYS A 11 -1.35 -15.14 8.58
C LYS A 11 -0.23 -14.13 8.47
N MET A 12 0.94 -14.53 8.00
CA MET A 12 2.08 -13.65 7.81
C MET A 12 1.77 -12.55 6.79
N VAL A 13 1.20 -12.92 5.65
CA VAL A 13 0.83 -11.96 4.60
C VAL A 13 -0.26 -11.00 5.10
N THR A 14 -1.26 -11.51 5.80
CA THR A 14 -2.33 -10.67 6.35
C THR A 14 -1.79 -9.65 7.35
N GLN A 15 -0.91 -10.08 8.26
CA GLN A 15 -0.28 -9.21 9.23
C GLN A 15 0.54 -8.11 8.53
N GLN A 16 1.36 -8.48 7.56
CA GLN A 16 2.18 -7.54 6.82
C GLN A 16 1.33 -6.58 6.00
N THR A 17 0.21 -7.05 5.45
CA THR A 17 -0.74 -6.22 4.70
C THR A 17 -1.29 -5.11 5.59
N LEU A 18 -1.78 -5.44 6.77
CA LEU A 18 -2.32 -4.46 7.71
C LEU A 18 -1.27 -3.41 8.09
N GLU A 19 -0.07 -3.85 8.45
CA GLU A 19 1.02 -2.96 8.84
C GLU A 19 1.42 -2.02 7.71
N THR A 20 1.55 -2.55 6.49
CA THR A 20 1.98 -1.76 5.35
C THR A 20 0.94 -0.70 4.96
N TYR A 21 -0.34 -1.08 4.91
CA TYR A 21 -1.41 -0.12 4.58
C TYR A 21 -1.54 0.96 5.63
N GLU A 22 -1.41 0.63 6.92
CA GLU A 22 -1.42 1.63 7.99
C GLU A 22 -0.23 2.58 7.90
N GLU A 23 0.95 2.07 7.60
CA GLU A 23 2.17 2.87 7.50
C GLU A 23 2.12 3.86 6.34
N LEU A 24 1.59 3.44 5.18
CA LEU A 24 1.57 4.26 3.97
C LEU A 24 0.30 5.11 3.81
N ALA A 25 -0.74 4.85 4.58
CA ALA A 25 -2.01 5.57 4.47
C ALA A 25 -1.88 7.11 4.62
N PRO A 26 -1.06 7.65 5.54
CA PRO A 26 -0.91 9.09 5.65
C PRO A 26 -0.40 9.77 4.37
N GLN A 27 0.47 9.10 3.61
CA GLN A 27 0.96 9.62 2.33
C GLN A 27 -0.16 9.73 1.30
N LEU A 28 -1.02 8.71 1.22
CA LEU A 28 -2.17 8.74 0.32
C LEU A 28 -3.16 9.83 0.72
N GLU A 29 -3.47 9.96 2.00
CA GLU A 29 -4.36 11.00 2.50
C GLU A 29 -3.87 12.38 2.14
N GLN A 30 -2.57 12.63 2.28
CA GLN A 30 -1.95 13.89 1.92
C GLN A 30 -2.10 14.18 0.42
N LEU A 31 -1.86 13.19 -0.43
CA LEU A 31 -2.01 13.34 -1.89
C LEU A 31 -3.46 13.64 -2.29
N ILE A 32 -4.41 12.96 -1.65
CA ILE A 32 -5.84 13.20 -1.90
C ILE A 32 -6.23 14.62 -1.50
N ASP A 33 -5.81 15.06 -0.32
CA ASP A 33 -6.10 16.42 0.16
C ASP A 33 -5.49 17.49 -0.75
N MET A 34 -4.26 17.30 -1.18
CA MET A 34 -3.60 18.22 -2.11
C MET A 34 -4.37 18.31 -3.44
N THR A 35 -4.83 17.17 -3.96
CA THR A 35 -5.59 17.13 -5.21
C THR A 35 -6.96 17.83 -5.07
N LYS A 36 -7.66 17.60 -3.96
CA LYS A 36 -8.96 18.24 -3.69
C LYS A 36 -8.86 19.76 -3.63
N ASN A 37 -7.72 20.27 -3.17
CA ASN A 37 -7.50 21.70 -2.98
C ASN A 37 -6.94 22.42 -4.21
N ARG A 38 -6.71 21.70 -5.32
CA ARG A 38 -6.23 22.30 -6.56
C ARG A 38 -7.34 23.06 -7.27
N ALA A 39 -7.14 24.36 -7.45
CA ALA A 39 -8.11 25.23 -8.13
C ALA A 39 -8.05 25.14 -9.66
N ASP A 40 -6.95 24.59 -10.20
CA ASP A 40 -6.70 24.48 -11.63
C ASP A 40 -7.33 23.25 -12.29
N LEU A 41 -7.96 22.37 -11.49
CA LEU A 41 -8.57 21.14 -11.97
C LEU A 41 -10.10 21.21 -11.83
N THR A 42 -10.80 20.63 -12.81
CA THR A 42 -12.24 20.37 -12.69
C THR A 42 -12.49 19.22 -11.72
N ASP A 43 -13.73 19.05 -11.28
CA ASP A 43 -14.07 17.94 -10.39
C ASP A 43 -13.78 16.59 -11.04
N ALA A 44 -14.08 16.44 -12.34
CA ALA A 44 -13.77 15.21 -13.07
C ALA A 44 -12.25 14.92 -13.10
N GLU A 45 -11.45 15.95 -13.34
CA GLU A 45 -9.99 15.82 -13.34
C GLU A 45 -9.45 15.46 -11.96
N LYS A 46 -10.03 16.02 -10.89
CA LYS A 46 -9.66 15.68 -9.51
C LYS A 46 -9.94 14.20 -9.23
N TRP A 47 -11.09 13.68 -9.65
CA TRP A 47 -11.42 12.27 -9.47
C TRP A 47 -10.46 11.37 -10.21
N ASP A 48 -10.07 11.72 -11.43
CA ASP A 48 -9.11 10.95 -12.22
C ASP A 48 -7.75 10.91 -11.53
N GLU A 49 -7.28 12.04 -11.01
CA GLU A 49 -6.01 12.12 -10.28
C GLU A 49 -6.04 11.31 -8.98
N ILE A 50 -7.14 11.39 -8.24
CA ILE A 50 -7.30 10.62 -7.01
C ILE A 50 -7.27 9.12 -7.33
N ALA A 51 -7.94 8.69 -8.39
CA ALA A 51 -7.91 7.29 -8.82
C ALA A 51 -6.48 6.82 -9.14
N LEU A 52 -5.68 7.65 -9.82
CA LEU A 52 -4.28 7.33 -10.11
C LEU A 52 -3.45 7.23 -8.83
N HIS A 53 -3.66 8.13 -7.87
CA HIS A 53 -2.97 8.06 -6.57
C HIS A 53 -3.33 6.77 -5.80
N MET A 54 -4.60 6.37 -5.84
CA MET A 54 -5.05 5.14 -5.20
C MET A 54 -4.42 3.91 -5.85
N MET A 55 -4.32 3.88 -7.18
CA MET A 55 -3.66 2.78 -7.90
C MET A 55 -2.18 2.71 -7.55
N GLY A 56 -1.50 3.85 -7.49
CA GLY A 56 -0.10 3.92 -7.08
C GLY A 56 0.11 3.45 -5.65
N TYR A 57 -0.80 3.81 -4.75
CA TYR A 57 -0.79 3.38 -3.37
C TYR A 57 -0.90 1.85 -3.24
N VAL A 58 -1.87 1.25 -3.93
CA VAL A 58 -2.06 -0.20 -3.92
C VAL A 58 -0.82 -0.91 -4.46
N LYS A 59 -0.25 -0.41 -5.56
CA LYS A 59 0.96 -0.97 -6.15
C LYS A 59 2.14 -0.90 -5.18
N SER A 60 2.35 0.24 -4.54
CA SER A 60 3.44 0.43 -3.58
C SER A 60 3.27 -0.48 -2.37
N CYS A 61 2.06 -0.59 -1.84
CA CYS A 61 1.78 -1.49 -0.72
C CYS A 61 2.03 -2.95 -1.10
N THR A 62 1.58 -3.37 -2.28
CA THR A 62 1.78 -4.75 -2.75
C THR A 62 3.27 -5.08 -2.87
N ASN A 63 4.06 -4.18 -3.46
CA ASN A 63 5.50 -4.37 -3.58
C ASN A 63 6.17 -4.47 -2.21
N GLU A 64 5.83 -3.58 -1.29
CA GLU A 64 6.38 -3.58 0.06
C GLU A 64 6.03 -4.86 0.81
N ILE A 65 4.79 -5.32 0.73
CA ILE A 65 4.33 -6.57 1.34
C ILE A 65 5.14 -7.74 0.81
N MET A 66 5.33 -7.82 -0.51
CA MET A 66 6.10 -8.89 -1.14
C MET A 66 7.55 -8.90 -0.66
N VAL A 67 8.18 -7.72 -0.62
CA VAL A 67 9.57 -7.60 -0.19
C VAL A 67 9.72 -8.04 1.26
N GLU A 68 8.86 -7.55 2.15
CA GLU A 68 8.94 -7.86 3.59
C GLU A 68 8.67 -9.35 3.86
N VAL A 69 7.66 -9.93 3.23
CA VAL A 69 7.33 -11.34 3.41
C VAL A 69 8.46 -12.24 2.88
N LEU A 70 8.98 -11.95 1.69
CA LEU A 70 10.07 -12.73 1.10
C LEU A 70 11.35 -12.57 1.91
N ALA A 71 11.65 -11.37 2.38
CA ALA A 71 12.83 -11.12 3.22
C ALA A 71 12.77 -11.96 4.49
N GLU A 72 11.62 -12.03 5.14
CA GLU A 72 11.45 -12.82 6.36
C GLU A 72 11.59 -14.32 6.08
N ILE A 73 10.97 -14.83 5.02
CA ILE A 73 11.04 -16.23 4.65
C ILE A 73 12.46 -16.64 4.28
N LEU A 74 13.17 -15.79 3.52
CA LEU A 74 14.52 -16.08 3.05
C LEU A 74 15.61 -15.67 4.01
N GLY A 75 15.26 -15.02 5.13
CA GLY A 75 16.23 -14.56 6.11
C GLY A 75 17.10 -13.40 5.63
N LEU A 76 16.55 -12.53 4.78
CA LEU A 76 17.26 -11.35 4.30
C LEU A 76 17.13 -10.20 5.29
N ASP A 77 18.18 -9.40 5.36
CA ASP A 77 18.20 -8.20 6.20
C ASP A 77 17.57 -6.97 5.51
#